data_23e0e835ec7481891333ac3715a9b93c
#
_entry.id   23e0e835ec7481891333ac3715a9b93c
#
_cell.length_a   1.000
_cell.length_b   1.000
_cell.length_c   1.000
_cell.angle_alpha   90.00
_cell.angle_beta   90.00
_cell.angle_gamma   90.00
#
_symmetry.space_group_name_H-M   'P 1'
#
loop_
_entity.id
_entity.type
_entity.pdbx_description
1 polymer ?
#
loop_
_entity_poly.entity_id
_entity_poly.type
_entity_poly.pdbx_seq_one_letter_code
_entity_poly.pdbx_strand_id
1 'polypeptide(L)'
;MNRAADILIVGAGITGVSAAYHLAVRHDAENVVLVDPRPPLTLTSDKSTECYRNWWPNRPMVGLMNRSIDIFEELADETDFGFNRNGYLFLTGDDHTLGELADEVEKVATLGAEAELLDAADLRERYPYVTPETRGGVEVERAGWFRAQDLGRWMLDRARGAGVELVTASVTAIDDDVVTLSDGSRVTAPARVIAAGPLTSEVASMTGLELPLFSELHLKVAFKDHLGVVPRDAPMTIWSDHQAIDWSSEERDELESMGRRDVLGEMPRYCHFRPEGGRGSPYILALWEYHGQVLEPHWPLPEDPLYPEVVMRGLTTFVPGLAAYRDRLPESFVDGGYYTKTTENRPLIGPTAIEGLHLLTGMSGFGVMVSAGAADLLARHVVGAELPDYSSAFLLSRYDDPEYLAGLDVAASGQL
;
A
#
# COMPACT_ATOMS: atom_id res chain seq x y z
N MET A 1 -11.11 -25.19 -23.14
CA MET A 1 -11.28 -24.55 -24.47
C MET A 1 -10.12 -23.62 -24.73
N ASN A 2 -9.67 -23.48 -25.98
CA ASN A 2 -8.65 -22.45 -26.28
C ASN A 2 -9.34 -21.11 -26.53
N ARG A 3 -8.77 -20.03 -25.97
CA ARG A 3 -9.22 -18.65 -26.13
C ARG A 3 -8.15 -17.85 -26.86
N ALA A 4 -8.58 -16.87 -27.65
CA ALA A 4 -7.71 -15.83 -28.17
C ALA A 4 -8.10 -14.53 -27.48
N ALA A 5 -7.13 -13.82 -26.96
CA ALA A 5 -7.27 -12.50 -26.36
C ALA A 5 -6.24 -11.54 -26.97
N ASP A 6 -6.53 -10.26 -26.99
CA ASP A 6 -5.52 -9.26 -27.36
C ASP A 6 -4.62 -8.96 -26.16
N ILE A 7 -5.22 -8.99 -24.96
CA ILE A 7 -4.52 -8.72 -23.70
C ILE A 7 -4.95 -9.74 -22.64
N LEU A 8 -3.98 -10.35 -21.98
CA LEU A 8 -4.20 -11.20 -20.80
C LEU A 8 -3.59 -10.55 -19.56
N ILE A 9 -4.38 -10.41 -18.51
CA ILE A 9 -3.93 -9.91 -17.19
C ILE A 9 -3.97 -11.08 -16.21
N VAL A 10 -2.84 -11.37 -15.56
CA VAL A 10 -2.71 -12.41 -14.54
C VAL A 10 -2.72 -11.76 -13.17
N GLY A 11 -3.78 -12.02 -12.39
CA GLY A 11 -4.05 -11.47 -11.07
C GLY A 11 -5.21 -10.46 -11.09
N ALA A 12 -6.26 -10.73 -10.31
CA ALA A 12 -7.44 -9.87 -10.14
C ALA A 12 -7.43 -9.15 -8.77
N GLY A 13 -6.26 -8.82 -8.25
CA GLY A 13 -6.10 -7.86 -7.17
C GLY A 13 -6.42 -6.43 -7.62
N ILE A 14 -6.32 -5.45 -6.73
CA ILE A 14 -6.69 -4.06 -7.05
C ILE A 14 -5.93 -3.50 -8.27
N THR A 15 -4.66 -3.85 -8.45
CA THR A 15 -3.84 -3.40 -9.59
C THR A 15 -4.29 -4.05 -10.89
N GLY A 16 -4.55 -5.37 -10.91
CA GLY A 16 -5.02 -6.07 -12.11
C GLY A 16 -6.44 -5.66 -12.51
N VAL A 17 -7.34 -5.46 -11.54
CA VAL A 17 -8.69 -4.93 -11.77
C VAL A 17 -8.62 -3.50 -12.33
N SER A 18 -7.77 -2.65 -11.74
CA SER A 18 -7.55 -1.29 -12.24
C SER A 18 -6.97 -1.29 -13.66
N ALA A 19 -6.01 -2.20 -13.95
CA ALA A 19 -5.46 -2.35 -15.31
C ALA A 19 -6.53 -2.76 -16.32
N ALA A 20 -7.39 -3.73 -15.97
CA ALA A 20 -8.50 -4.14 -16.83
C ALA A 20 -9.48 -2.99 -17.09
N TYR A 21 -9.78 -2.17 -16.07
CA TYR A 21 -10.60 -0.97 -16.21
C TYR A 21 -9.95 0.07 -17.13
N HIS A 22 -8.68 0.40 -16.91
CA HIS A 22 -8.00 1.40 -17.73
C HIS A 22 -7.88 0.96 -19.19
N LEU A 23 -7.52 -0.29 -19.42
CA LEU A 23 -7.41 -0.84 -20.79
C LEU A 23 -8.76 -0.83 -21.50
N ALA A 24 -9.79 -1.45 -20.93
CA ALA A 24 -11.06 -1.66 -21.62
C ALA A 24 -11.98 -0.43 -21.61
N VAL A 25 -11.95 0.39 -20.55
CA VAL A 25 -12.89 1.52 -20.39
C VAL A 25 -12.27 2.85 -20.79
N ARG A 26 -10.98 3.08 -20.48
CA ARG A 26 -10.32 4.36 -20.76
C ARG A 26 -9.54 4.39 -22.06
N HIS A 27 -9.16 3.21 -22.57
CA HIS A 27 -8.40 3.07 -23.83
C HIS A 27 -9.11 2.20 -24.88
N ASP A 28 -10.37 1.82 -24.65
CA ASP A 28 -11.20 1.05 -25.59
C ASP A 28 -10.53 -0.23 -26.10
N ALA A 29 -9.65 -0.86 -25.27
CA ALA A 29 -9.01 -2.12 -25.63
C ALA A 29 -10.04 -3.25 -25.65
N GLU A 30 -10.03 -4.04 -26.71
CA GLU A 30 -10.94 -5.17 -26.91
C GLU A 30 -10.30 -6.50 -26.45
N ASN A 31 -11.11 -7.54 -26.31
CA ASN A 31 -10.67 -8.91 -26.03
C ASN A 31 -9.70 -9.03 -24.83
N VAL A 32 -9.99 -8.32 -23.76
CA VAL A 32 -9.20 -8.38 -22.52
C VAL A 32 -9.68 -9.54 -21.66
N VAL A 33 -8.75 -10.40 -21.24
CA VAL A 33 -9.00 -11.51 -20.31
C VAL A 33 -8.28 -11.22 -18.99
N LEU A 34 -9.00 -11.31 -17.88
CA LEU A 34 -8.48 -11.21 -16.52
C LEU A 34 -8.55 -12.58 -15.84
N VAL A 35 -7.42 -13.12 -15.36
CA VAL A 35 -7.35 -14.47 -14.78
C VAL A 35 -6.90 -14.40 -13.32
N ASP A 36 -7.65 -15.05 -12.42
CA ASP A 36 -7.26 -15.27 -11.03
C ASP A 36 -7.93 -16.55 -10.50
N PRO A 37 -7.23 -17.39 -9.72
CA PRO A 37 -7.85 -18.56 -9.11
C PRO A 37 -8.80 -18.24 -7.94
N ARG A 38 -8.71 -17.03 -7.39
CA ARG A 38 -9.49 -16.56 -6.25
C ARG A 38 -10.54 -15.54 -6.67
N PRO A 39 -11.51 -15.25 -5.80
CA PRO A 39 -12.38 -14.09 -6.01
C PRO A 39 -11.55 -12.81 -6.16
N PRO A 40 -11.93 -11.89 -7.05
CA PRO A 40 -11.23 -10.62 -7.22
C PRO A 40 -11.09 -9.83 -5.91
N LEU A 41 -10.04 -9.00 -5.82
CA LEU A 41 -9.74 -8.10 -4.71
C LEU A 41 -9.44 -8.78 -3.37
N THR A 42 -9.15 -10.07 -3.37
CA THR A 42 -8.72 -10.82 -2.18
C THR A 42 -7.23 -10.67 -1.89
N LEU A 43 -6.70 -11.41 -0.92
CA LEU A 43 -5.31 -11.34 -0.44
C LEU A 43 -4.92 -9.92 -0.01
N THR A 44 -3.76 -9.40 -0.42
CA THR A 44 -3.23 -8.11 0.02
C THR A 44 -4.18 -6.94 -0.28
N SER A 45 -4.96 -6.99 -1.36
CA SER A 45 -5.93 -5.92 -1.70
C SER A 45 -7.05 -5.77 -0.67
N ASP A 46 -7.46 -6.87 -0.01
CA ASP A 46 -8.45 -6.86 1.08
C ASP A 46 -7.83 -6.42 2.42
N LYS A 47 -6.51 -6.41 2.51
CA LYS A 47 -5.76 -6.21 3.75
C LYS A 47 -5.17 -4.80 3.86
N SER A 48 -5.42 -3.93 2.89
CA SER A 48 -4.91 -2.56 2.85
C SER A 48 -5.46 -1.70 4.00
N THR A 49 -4.72 -0.67 4.37
CA THR A 49 -5.24 0.46 5.16
C THR A 49 -6.08 1.41 4.32
N GLU A 50 -6.13 1.20 3.00
CA GLU A 50 -6.93 1.96 2.04
C GLU A 50 -6.60 3.46 1.97
N CYS A 51 -5.43 3.83 2.47
CA CYS A 51 -4.97 5.22 2.54
C CYS A 51 -4.29 5.67 1.26
N TYR A 52 -4.23 6.99 1.05
CA TYR A 52 -3.51 7.62 -0.05
C TYR A 52 -2.88 8.94 0.39
N ARG A 53 -1.73 9.30 -0.21
CA ARG A 53 -1.02 10.57 -0.05
C ARG A 53 -0.10 10.84 -1.23
N ASN A 54 0.29 12.11 -1.44
CA ASN A 54 1.32 12.49 -2.41
C ASN A 54 2.67 12.86 -1.77
N TRP A 55 2.84 12.62 -0.50
CA TRP A 55 4.09 12.82 0.25
C TRP A 55 5.10 11.71 -0.04
N TRP A 56 6.10 11.97 -0.91
CA TRP A 56 7.10 11.01 -1.33
C TRP A 56 8.46 11.67 -1.56
N PRO A 57 9.59 10.99 -1.23
CA PRO A 57 10.93 11.58 -1.24
C PRO A 57 11.51 11.78 -2.64
N ASN A 58 10.82 11.35 -3.71
CA ASN A 58 11.33 11.41 -5.07
C ASN A 58 10.26 11.75 -6.11
N ARG A 59 10.69 12.49 -7.16
CA ARG A 59 9.81 13.01 -8.19
C ARG A 59 8.98 11.95 -8.94
N PRO A 60 9.53 10.79 -9.35
CA PRO A 60 8.72 9.78 -10.02
C PRO A 60 7.54 9.30 -9.19
N MET A 61 7.76 9.06 -7.88
CA MET A 61 6.68 8.62 -7.00
C MET A 61 5.65 9.72 -6.77
N VAL A 62 6.06 10.97 -6.56
CA VAL A 62 5.11 12.11 -6.47
C VAL A 62 4.26 12.20 -7.74
N GLY A 63 4.88 12.09 -8.92
CA GLY A 63 4.15 12.11 -10.20
C GLY A 63 3.13 10.99 -10.34
N LEU A 64 3.54 9.75 -9.99
CA LEU A 64 2.65 8.57 -10.05
C LEU A 64 1.50 8.67 -9.04
N MET A 65 1.78 9.15 -7.81
CA MET A 65 0.76 9.31 -6.77
C MET A 65 -0.22 10.45 -7.10
N ASN A 66 0.28 11.59 -7.60
CA ASN A 66 -0.58 12.67 -8.05
C ASN A 66 -1.54 12.17 -9.15
N ARG A 67 -1.04 11.40 -10.13
CA ARG A 67 -1.90 10.81 -11.15
C ARG A 67 -2.95 9.87 -10.58
N SER A 68 -2.58 9.05 -9.58
CA SER A 68 -3.55 8.19 -8.87
C SER A 68 -4.64 9.00 -8.20
N ILE A 69 -4.26 10.06 -7.47
CA ILE A 69 -5.20 10.91 -6.73
C ILE A 69 -6.11 11.66 -7.71
N ASP A 70 -5.57 12.20 -8.82
CA ASP A 70 -6.37 12.84 -9.88
C ASP A 70 -7.47 11.89 -10.38
N ILE A 71 -7.11 10.62 -10.64
CA ILE A 71 -8.08 9.61 -11.09
C ILE A 71 -9.11 9.30 -10.00
N PHE A 72 -8.70 9.18 -8.73
CA PHE A 72 -9.65 8.94 -7.64
C PHE A 72 -10.62 10.11 -7.47
N GLU A 73 -10.15 11.35 -7.64
CA GLU A 73 -10.99 12.55 -7.62
C GLU A 73 -12.01 12.54 -8.77
N GLU A 74 -11.56 12.21 -10.00
CA GLU A 74 -12.46 12.01 -11.16
C GLU A 74 -13.52 10.94 -10.86
N LEU A 75 -13.13 9.79 -10.29
CA LEU A 75 -14.03 8.68 -10.02
C LEU A 75 -14.98 8.95 -8.85
N ALA A 76 -14.61 9.81 -7.90
CA ALA A 76 -15.48 10.21 -6.80
C ALA A 76 -16.70 11.03 -7.29
N ASP A 77 -16.63 11.66 -8.46
CA ASP A 77 -17.76 12.29 -9.12
C ASP A 77 -18.71 11.26 -9.79
N GLU A 78 -18.22 10.06 -10.10
CA GLU A 78 -18.98 9.00 -10.76
C GLU A 78 -19.60 7.98 -9.80
N THR A 79 -18.96 7.73 -8.66
CA THR A 79 -19.38 6.69 -7.70
C THR A 79 -18.96 6.99 -6.27
N ASP A 80 -19.79 6.58 -5.30
CA ASP A 80 -19.46 6.70 -3.88
C ASP A 80 -18.64 5.48 -3.40
N PHE A 81 -17.34 5.66 -3.28
CA PHE A 81 -16.45 4.72 -2.62
C PHE A 81 -15.84 5.28 -1.33
N GLY A 82 -16.49 6.28 -0.74
CA GLY A 82 -16.08 6.88 0.54
C GLY A 82 -14.76 7.62 0.48
N PHE A 83 -14.40 8.16 -0.66
CA PHE A 83 -13.21 8.98 -0.84
C PHE A 83 -13.27 10.21 0.08
N ASN A 84 -12.29 10.36 0.96
CA ASN A 84 -12.21 11.48 1.88
C ASN A 84 -10.81 12.09 1.88
N ARG A 85 -10.71 13.33 2.38
CA ARG A 85 -9.47 14.08 2.50
C ARG A 85 -9.23 14.49 3.96
N ASN A 86 -9.27 13.51 4.87
CA ASN A 86 -8.97 13.79 6.28
C ASN A 86 -7.48 14.10 6.51
N GLY A 87 -6.64 13.91 5.50
CA GLY A 87 -5.21 14.22 5.57
C GLY A 87 -4.36 13.16 6.28
N TYR A 88 -3.07 13.47 6.34
CA TYR A 88 -2.05 12.77 7.14
C TYR A 88 -1.40 13.77 8.08
N LEU A 89 -1.08 13.32 9.29
CA LEU A 89 -0.43 14.11 10.32
C LEU A 89 0.78 13.32 10.85
N PHE A 90 1.98 13.76 10.48
CA PHE A 90 3.23 13.25 11.03
C PHE A 90 3.58 14.06 12.27
N LEU A 91 3.81 13.41 13.39
CA LEU A 91 4.09 14.00 14.69
C LEU A 91 5.46 13.60 15.21
N THR A 92 6.11 14.49 15.94
CA THR A 92 7.36 14.19 16.63
C THR A 92 7.45 14.89 17.97
N GLY A 93 8.07 14.22 18.95
CA GLY A 93 8.50 14.79 20.24
C GLY A 93 9.97 15.15 20.27
N ASP A 94 10.70 14.99 19.16
CA ASP A 94 12.15 15.20 19.04
C ASP A 94 12.47 16.38 18.13
N ASP A 95 13.38 17.26 18.58
CA ASP A 95 13.75 18.47 17.82
C ASP A 95 14.58 18.13 16.55
N HIS A 96 15.32 17.02 16.56
CA HIS A 96 16.10 16.58 15.39
C HIS A 96 15.16 16.03 14.32
N THR A 97 14.23 15.14 14.68
CA THR A 97 13.21 14.62 13.78
C THR A 97 12.33 15.74 13.20
N LEU A 98 12.02 16.77 14.01
CA LEU A 98 11.30 17.95 13.50
C LEU A 98 12.10 18.69 12.42
N GLY A 99 13.42 18.80 12.59
CA GLY A 99 14.30 19.34 11.57
C GLY A 99 14.29 18.51 10.28
N GLU A 100 14.37 17.17 10.39
CA GLU A 100 14.25 16.27 9.24
C GLU A 100 12.92 16.45 8.48
N LEU A 101 11.81 16.54 9.22
CA LEU A 101 10.48 16.77 8.63
C LEU A 101 10.39 18.13 7.94
N ALA A 102 10.99 19.18 8.49
CA ALA A 102 11.03 20.52 7.89
C ALA A 102 11.80 20.49 6.55
N ASP A 103 12.96 19.83 6.52
CA ASP A 103 13.77 19.66 5.30
C ASP A 103 12.97 18.87 4.24
N GLU A 104 12.20 17.86 4.67
CA GLU A 104 11.35 17.10 3.76
C GLU A 104 10.21 17.94 3.18
N VAL A 105 9.56 18.83 3.97
CA VAL A 105 8.53 19.76 3.48
C VAL A 105 9.09 20.61 2.34
N GLU A 106 10.28 21.21 2.54
CA GLU A 106 10.91 22.01 1.50
C GLU A 106 11.23 21.18 0.24
N LYS A 107 11.75 19.97 0.43
CA LYS A 107 12.07 19.05 -0.67
C LYS A 107 10.83 18.65 -1.47
N VAL A 108 9.78 18.17 -0.83
CA VAL A 108 8.59 17.67 -1.53
C VAL A 108 7.81 18.77 -2.22
N ALA A 109 7.86 20.02 -1.71
CA ALA A 109 7.29 21.19 -2.38
C ALA A 109 7.91 21.39 -3.77
N THR A 110 9.23 21.17 -3.92
CA THR A 110 9.90 21.23 -5.23
C THR A 110 9.49 20.09 -6.17
N LEU A 111 8.93 19.02 -5.63
CA LEU A 111 8.50 17.82 -6.36
C LEU A 111 7.02 17.85 -6.75
N GLY A 112 6.27 18.87 -6.27
CA GLY A 112 4.83 19.02 -6.57
C GLY A 112 3.90 18.35 -5.54
N ALA A 113 4.36 18.17 -4.29
CA ALA A 113 3.52 17.83 -3.16
C ALA A 113 3.41 19.02 -2.21
N GLU A 114 2.26 19.16 -1.55
CA GLU A 114 1.99 20.23 -0.59
C GLU A 114 1.85 19.66 0.81
N ALA A 115 2.54 20.29 1.77
CA ALA A 115 2.47 19.94 3.17
C ALA A 115 2.74 21.16 4.04
N GLU A 116 2.14 21.23 5.22
CA GLU A 116 2.29 22.29 6.19
C GLU A 116 3.10 21.83 7.40
N LEU A 117 4.15 22.58 7.76
CA LEU A 117 4.87 22.36 9.01
C LEU A 117 4.11 23.04 10.14
N LEU A 118 3.74 22.28 11.16
CA LEU A 118 3.00 22.74 12.33
C LEU A 118 3.90 22.81 13.55
N ASP A 119 3.79 23.87 14.31
CA ASP A 119 4.45 23.98 15.60
C ASP A 119 3.60 23.34 16.74
N ALA A 120 4.18 23.29 17.95
CA ALA A 120 3.49 22.70 19.10
C ALA A 120 2.23 23.49 19.53
N ALA A 121 2.10 24.77 19.18
CA ALA A 121 0.91 25.56 19.48
C ALA A 121 -0.22 25.24 18.51
N ASP A 122 0.09 25.15 17.22
CA ASP A 122 -0.84 24.73 16.17
C ASP A 122 -1.41 23.33 16.47
N LEU A 123 -0.54 22.39 16.86
CA LEU A 123 -0.95 21.02 17.18
C LEU A 123 -1.89 20.98 18.40
N ARG A 124 -1.63 21.74 19.45
CA ARG A 124 -2.53 21.81 20.61
C ARG A 124 -3.89 22.40 20.29
N GLU A 125 -3.95 23.34 19.37
CA GLU A 125 -5.20 23.96 18.95
C GLU A 125 -6.00 23.04 18.02
N ARG A 126 -5.34 22.48 16.99
CA ARG A 126 -5.99 21.70 15.93
C ARG A 126 -6.24 20.25 16.33
N TYR A 127 -5.34 19.65 17.12
CA TYR A 127 -5.34 18.22 17.47
C TYR A 127 -5.22 17.96 18.97
N PRO A 128 -6.16 18.44 19.81
CA PRO A 128 -6.06 18.38 21.27
C PRO A 128 -6.05 16.97 21.87
N TYR A 129 -6.26 15.93 21.06
CA TYR A 129 -6.19 14.53 21.48
C TYR A 129 -4.75 13.96 21.47
N VAL A 130 -3.80 14.65 20.82
CA VAL A 130 -2.39 14.23 20.82
C VAL A 130 -1.68 14.73 22.08
N THR A 131 -0.54 14.10 22.38
CA THR A 131 0.25 14.46 23.57
C THR A 131 0.75 15.91 23.52
N PRO A 132 0.69 16.64 24.64
CA PRO A 132 1.25 18.00 24.73
C PRO A 132 2.79 18.04 24.64
N GLU A 133 3.46 16.89 24.70
CA GLU A 133 4.91 16.76 24.58
C GLU A 133 5.38 16.83 23.12
N THR A 134 4.47 16.81 22.16
CA THR A 134 4.76 16.96 20.73
C THR A 134 5.46 18.30 20.47
N ARG A 135 6.62 18.26 19.79
CA ARG A 135 7.40 19.44 19.40
C ARG A 135 6.87 20.12 18.16
N GLY A 136 6.35 19.33 17.23
CA GLY A 136 5.80 19.78 15.97
C GLY A 136 5.36 18.61 15.10
N GLY A 137 5.03 18.91 13.87
CA GLY A 137 4.61 17.88 12.91
C GLY A 137 4.41 18.43 11.50
N VAL A 138 4.03 17.55 10.61
CA VAL A 138 3.70 17.89 9.22
C VAL A 138 2.31 17.41 8.90
N GLU A 139 1.47 18.29 8.37
CA GLU A 139 0.18 17.96 7.81
C GLU A 139 0.25 17.88 6.30
N VAL A 140 -0.28 16.79 5.73
CA VAL A 140 -0.43 16.59 4.30
C VAL A 140 -1.92 16.58 3.98
N GLU A 141 -2.42 17.66 3.37
CA GLU A 141 -3.86 17.82 3.10
C GLU A 141 -4.35 16.97 1.93
N ARG A 142 -3.52 16.80 0.87
CA ARG A 142 -3.88 15.98 -0.29
C ARG A 142 -3.64 14.51 0.00
N ALA A 143 -4.30 14.04 1.06
CA ALA A 143 -4.18 12.71 1.62
C ALA A 143 -5.49 12.29 2.32
N GLY A 144 -5.65 11.00 2.57
CA GLY A 144 -6.83 10.47 3.22
C GLY A 144 -6.96 8.96 2.98
N TRP A 145 -8.19 8.49 2.88
CA TRP A 145 -8.49 7.09 2.57
C TRP A 145 -9.83 6.93 1.87
N PHE A 146 -10.09 5.73 1.38
CA PHE A 146 -11.34 5.39 0.70
C PHE A 146 -11.63 3.88 0.87
N ARG A 147 -12.84 3.43 0.52
CA ARG A 147 -13.19 2.01 0.53
C ARG A 147 -12.69 1.33 -0.76
N ALA A 148 -11.50 0.73 -0.69
CA ALA A 148 -10.83 0.13 -1.84
C ALA A 148 -11.63 -1.03 -2.46
N GLN A 149 -12.37 -1.78 -1.63
CA GLN A 149 -13.24 -2.85 -2.08
C GLN A 149 -14.42 -2.33 -2.91
N ASP A 150 -14.99 -1.18 -2.54
CA ASP A 150 -16.09 -0.56 -3.30
C ASP A 150 -15.59 -0.03 -4.64
N LEU A 151 -14.46 0.69 -4.64
CA LEU A 151 -13.84 1.17 -5.87
C LEU A 151 -13.45 0.03 -6.81
N GLY A 152 -12.79 -0.99 -6.27
CA GLY A 152 -12.35 -2.14 -7.07
C GLY A 152 -13.51 -2.92 -7.68
N ARG A 153 -14.60 -3.14 -6.93
CA ARG A 153 -15.81 -3.76 -7.47
C ARG A 153 -16.44 -2.91 -8.58
N TRP A 154 -16.54 -1.60 -8.37
CA TRP A 154 -17.05 -0.70 -9.39
C TRP A 154 -16.21 -0.72 -10.67
N MET A 155 -14.87 -0.64 -10.55
CA MET A 155 -13.95 -0.75 -11.70
C MET A 155 -14.12 -2.09 -12.44
N LEU A 156 -14.22 -3.20 -11.70
CA LEU A 156 -14.41 -4.53 -12.28
C LEU A 156 -15.74 -4.63 -13.04
N ASP A 157 -16.82 -4.11 -12.47
CA ASP A 157 -18.13 -4.11 -13.11
C ASP A 157 -18.13 -3.27 -14.40
N ARG A 158 -17.46 -2.12 -14.40
CA ARG A 158 -17.28 -1.29 -15.61
C ARG A 158 -16.44 -2.00 -16.66
N ALA A 159 -15.32 -2.62 -16.25
CA ALA A 159 -14.46 -3.38 -17.15
C ALA A 159 -15.23 -4.56 -17.79
N ARG A 160 -15.99 -5.32 -17.00
CA ARG A 160 -16.83 -6.40 -17.52
C ARG A 160 -17.94 -5.90 -18.45
N GLY A 161 -18.53 -4.75 -18.12
CA GLY A 161 -19.51 -4.06 -18.99
C GLY A 161 -18.91 -3.63 -20.33
N ALA A 162 -17.60 -3.37 -20.39
CA ALA A 162 -16.82 -3.08 -21.60
C ALA A 162 -16.28 -4.35 -22.30
N GLY A 163 -16.64 -5.57 -21.83
CA GLY A 163 -16.30 -6.82 -22.49
C GLY A 163 -15.13 -7.60 -21.89
N VAL A 164 -14.56 -7.17 -20.73
CA VAL A 164 -13.51 -7.95 -20.06
C VAL A 164 -14.06 -9.30 -19.58
N GLU A 165 -13.42 -10.39 -20.00
CA GLU A 165 -13.72 -11.73 -19.52
C GLU A 165 -12.94 -12.03 -18.24
N LEU A 166 -13.64 -12.35 -17.14
CA LEU A 166 -13.01 -12.83 -15.89
C LEU A 166 -13.01 -14.35 -15.89
N VAL A 167 -11.83 -14.96 -15.79
CA VAL A 167 -11.62 -16.41 -15.75
C VAL A 167 -11.10 -16.83 -14.39
N THR A 168 -11.82 -17.75 -13.73
CA THR A 168 -11.39 -18.30 -12.44
C THR A 168 -10.52 -19.53 -12.67
N ALA A 169 -9.21 -19.34 -12.70
CA ALA A 169 -8.21 -20.39 -12.85
C ALA A 169 -6.81 -19.89 -12.44
N SER A 170 -5.92 -20.80 -12.06
CA SER A 170 -4.49 -20.50 -11.90
C SER A 170 -3.78 -20.58 -13.25
N VAL A 171 -2.75 -19.77 -13.43
CA VAL A 171 -1.75 -19.95 -14.49
C VAL A 171 -0.82 -21.09 -14.07
N THR A 172 -0.53 -22.01 -14.98
CA THR A 172 0.33 -23.18 -14.74
C THR A 172 1.56 -23.23 -15.65
N ALA A 173 1.52 -22.54 -16.79
CA ALA A 173 2.66 -22.35 -17.68
C ALA A 173 2.44 -21.12 -18.57
N ILE A 174 3.55 -20.49 -18.98
CA ILE A 174 3.58 -19.41 -19.96
C ILE A 174 4.66 -19.76 -20.99
N ASP A 175 4.23 -20.05 -22.22
CA ASP A 175 5.09 -20.40 -23.35
C ASP A 175 4.88 -19.33 -24.45
N ASP A 176 5.82 -18.44 -24.63
CA ASP A 176 5.72 -17.28 -25.52
C ASP A 176 4.40 -16.51 -25.28
N ASP A 177 3.50 -16.48 -26.27
CA ASP A 177 2.18 -15.83 -26.22
C ASP A 177 1.05 -16.74 -25.71
N VAL A 178 1.35 -18.00 -25.33
CA VAL A 178 0.36 -18.99 -24.88
C VAL A 178 0.45 -19.21 -23.38
N VAL A 179 -0.64 -18.94 -22.68
CA VAL A 179 -0.77 -19.16 -21.24
C VAL A 179 -1.69 -20.36 -21.00
N THR A 180 -1.17 -21.36 -20.27
CA THR A 180 -1.93 -22.55 -19.86
C THR A 180 -2.53 -22.35 -18.48
N LEU A 181 -3.81 -22.71 -18.35
CA LEU A 181 -4.57 -22.57 -17.11
C LEU A 181 -4.78 -23.92 -16.42
N SER A 182 -5.09 -23.88 -15.11
CA SER A 182 -5.27 -25.09 -14.28
C SER A 182 -6.43 -25.98 -14.68
N ASP A 183 -7.41 -25.47 -15.44
CA ASP A 183 -8.51 -26.25 -16.01
C ASP A 183 -8.13 -26.94 -17.35
N GLY A 184 -6.87 -26.83 -17.78
CA GLY A 184 -6.34 -27.34 -19.02
C GLY A 184 -6.67 -26.47 -20.25
N SER A 185 -7.36 -25.35 -20.08
CA SER A 185 -7.57 -24.40 -21.18
C SER A 185 -6.30 -23.58 -21.46
N ARG A 186 -6.24 -22.97 -22.64
CA ARG A 186 -5.14 -22.10 -23.05
C ARG A 186 -5.69 -20.76 -23.52
N VAL A 187 -4.96 -19.69 -23.18
CA VAL A 187 -5.21 -18.35 -23.67
C VAL A 187 -4.00 -17.91 -24.49
N THR A 188 -4.21 -17.60 -25.77
CA THR A 188 -3.17 -16.98 -26.61
C THR A 188 -3.38 -15.48 -26.57
N ALA A 189 -2.36 -14.72 -26.13
CA ALA A 189 -2.44 -13.28 -26.01
C ALA A 189 -1.08 -12.63 -26.35
N PRO A 190 -1.00 -11.77 -27.39
CA PRO A 190 0.23 -11.06 -27.72
C PRO A 190 0.68 -10.13 -26.60
N ALA A 191 -0.24 -9.50 -25.87
CA ALA A 191 0.08 -8.70 -24.67
C ALA A 191 -0.30 -9.47 -23.39
N ARG A 192 0.66 -9.64 -22.49
CA ARG A 192 0.49 -10.33 -21.21
C ARG A 192 0.97 -9.41 -20.08
N VAL A 193 0.16 -9.29 -19.04
CA VAL A 193 0.45 -8.46 -17.88
C VAL A 193 0.51 -9.35 -16.63
N ILE A 194 1.62 -9.35 -15.92
CA ILE A 194 1.73 -10.00 -14.61
C ILE A 194 1.43 -8.97 -13.52
N ALA A 195 0.28 -9.13 -12.85
CA ALA A 195 -0.23 -8.31 -11.75
C ALA A 195 -0.59 -9.18 -10.54
N ALA A 196 0.21 -10.23 -10.28
CA ALA A 196 -0.11 -11.30 -9.34
C ALA A 196 0.25 -10.99 -7.86
N GLY A 197 0.58 -9.72 -7.54
CA GLY A 197 0.91 -9.28 -6.19
C GLY A 197 2.02 -10.12 -5.55
N PRO A 198 1.80 -10.74 -4.36
CA PRO A 198 2.82 -11.53 -3.70
C PRO A 198 3.22 -12.81 -4.43
N LEU A 199 2.45 -13.23 -5.43
CA LEU A 199 2.76 -14.41 -6.26
C LEU A 199 3.44 -14.04 -7.59
N THR A 200 3.82 -12.78 -7.78
CA THR A 200 4.41 -12.31 -9.03
C THR A 200 5.69 -13.03 -9.41
N SER A 201 6.61 -13.27 -8.46
CA SER A 201 7.87 -13.97 -8.75
C SER A 201 7.63 -15.41 -9.23
N GLU A 202 6.65 -16.11 -8.64
CA GLU A 202 6.25 -17.45 -9.08
C GLU A 202 5.73 -17.43 -10.53
N VAL A 203 4.82 -16.50 -10.86
CA VAL A 203 4.26 -16.39 -12.22
C VAL A 203 5.32 -15.95 -13.23
N ALA A 204 6.18 -15.00 -12.88
CA ALA A 204 7.26 -14.50 -13.73
C ALA A 204 8.28 -15.59 -14.05
N SER A 205 8.62 -16.46 -13.09
CA SER A 205 9.55 -17.56 -13.28
C SER A 205 9.12 -18.55 -14.36
N MET A 206 7.82 -18.67 -14.63
CA MET A 206 7.28 -19.51 -15.72
C MET A 206 7.71 -19.01 -17.12
N THR A 207 8.14 -17.75 -17.22
CA THR A 207 8.69 -17.17 -18.47
C THR A 207 10.23 -17.16 -18.50
N GLY A 208 10.88 -17.68 -17.45
CA GLY A 208 12.32 -17.58 -17.23
C GLY A 208 12.79 -16.22 -16.73
N LEU A 209 11.87 -15.32 -16.37
CA LEU A 209 12.20 -14.00 -15.84
C LEU A 209 12.36 -14.06 -14.32
N GLU A 210 13.54 -13.67 -13.84
CA GLU A 210 13.80 -13.44 -12.42
C GLU A 210 13.59 -11.97 -12.09
N LEU A 211 12.90 -11.69 -10.98
CA LEU A 211 12.58 -10.32 -10.56
C LEU A 211 13.26 -9.98 -9.24
N PRO A 212 13.75 -8.74 -9.07
CA PRO A 212 14.34 -8.26 -7.82
C PRO A 212 13.25 -7.92 -6.80
N LEU A 213 12.42 -8.89 -6.48
CA LEU A 213 11.29 -8.76 -5.57
C LEU A 213 11.47 -9.63 -4.33
N PHE A 214 11.02 -9.13 -3.21
CA PHE A 214 10.86 -9.87 -1.97
C PHE A 214 9.54 -9.49 -1.31
N SER A 215 9.10 -10.28 -0.34
CA SER A 215 7.85 -10.01 0.38
C SER A 215 8.11 -9.91 1.87
N GLU A 216 7.41 -8.98 2.53
CA GLU A 216 7.39 -8.81 3.98
C GLU A 216 5.96 -8.92 4.48
N LEU A 217 5.76 -9.56 5.63
CA LEU A 217 4.46 -9.61 6.29
C LEU A 217 4.25 -8.34 7.09
N HIS A 218 3.13 -7.67 6.84
CA HIS A 218 2.68 -6.50 7.60
C HIS A 218 1.31 -6.78 8.23
N LEU A 219 1.23 -6.62 9.55
CA LEU A 219 0.01 -6.78 10.31
C LEU A 219 -0.64 -5.42 10.56
N LYS A 220 -1.96 -5.45 10.74
CA LYS A 220 -2.77 -4.32 11.19
C LYS A 220 -3.78 -4.79 12.21
N VAL A 221 -4.24 -3.89 13.06
CA VAL A 221 -5.26 -4.19 14.06
C VAL A 221 -6.35 -3.13 14.05
N ALA A 222 -7.59 -3.56 14.07
CA ALA A 222 -8.73 -2.69 14.31
C ALA A 222 -9.16 -2.79 15.78
N PHE A 223 -9.25 -1.65 16.47
CA PHE A 223 -9.71 -1.54 17.85
C PHE A 223 -11.05 -0.85 17.92
N LYS A 224 -11.90 -1.32 18.84
CA LYS A 224 -13.16 -0.65 19.16
C LYS A 224 -12.92 0.46 20.20
N ASP A 225 -12.79 1.68 19.74
CA ASP A 225 -12.70 2.88 20.60
C ASP A 225 -14.08 3.28 21.15
N HIS A 226 -14.56 2.52 22.13
CA HIS A 226 -15.90 2.74 22.72
C HIS A 226 -15.95 3.96 23.66
N LEU A 227 -14.81 4.52 24.04
CA LEU A 227 -14.71 5.76 24.84
C LEU A 227 -14.69 7.01 23.95
N GLY A 228 -14.49 6.84 22.63
CA GLY A 228 -14.43 7.96 21.70
C GLY A 228 -13.21 8.86 21.91
N VAL A 229 -12.06 8.26 22.22
CA VAL A 229 -10.80 8.97 22.45
C VAL A 229 -10.31 9.63 21.16
N VAL A 230 -10.48 8.94 20.03
CA VAL A 230 -10.04 9.42 18.72
C VAL A 230 -11.21 10.08 17.98
N PRO A 231 -11.09 11.39 17.62
CA PRO A 231 -12.09 12.06 16.79
C PRO A 231 -12.31 11.33 15.45
N ARG A 232 -13.55 11.31 14.96
CA ARG A 232 -13.89 10.61 13.71
C ARG A 232 -13.44 11.32 12.44
N ASP A 233 -13.02 12.55 12.56
CA ASP A 233 -12.42 13.40 11.52
C ASP A 233 -10.90 13.55 11.69
N ALA A 234 -10.29 12.82 12.64
CA ALA A 234 -8.84 12.79 12.77
C ALA A 234 -8.17 12.35 11.46
N PRO A 235 -7.04 12.95 11.07
CA PRO A 235 -6.22 12.48 9.96
C PRO A 235 -5.59 11.12 10.27
N MET A 236 -4.95 10.49 9.26
CA MET A 236 -3.99 9.41 9.52
C MET A 236 -2.87 9.99 10.37
N THR A 237 -2.82 9.61 11.64
CA THR A 237 -1.89 10.17 12.63
C THR A 237 -0.73 9.21 12.85
N ILE A 238 0.50 9.71 12.68
CA ILE A 238 1.74 8.94 12.61
C ILE A 238 2.74 9.53 13.60
N TRP A 239 3.33 8.68 14.45
CA TRP A 239 4.43 9.06 15.31
C TRP A 239 5.77 8.80 14.64
N SER A 240 6.53 9.84 14.37
CA SER A 240 7.75 9.76 13.55
C SER A 240 9.01 9.38 14.31
N ASP A 241 8.94 9.23 15.63
CA ASP A 241 10.09 8.90 16.46
C ASP A 241 10.14 7.41 16.80
N HIS A 242 11.34 6.94 17.14
CA HIS A 242 11.52 5.67 17.83
C HIS A 242 10.81 5.72 19.20
N GLN A 243 10.37 4.58 19.69
CA GLN A 243 9.66 4.48 20.95
C GLN A 243 10.27 3.39 21.84
N ALA A 244 10.06 3.51 23.13
CA ALA A 244 10.25 2.42 24.09
C ALA A 244 8.89 2.14 24.75
N ILE A 245 8.47 0.88 24.76
CA ILE A 245 7.23 0.48 25.41
C ILE A 245 7.46 0.41 26.93
N ASP A 246 6.57 1.04 27.69
CA ASP A 246 6.58 1.02 29.15
C ASP A 246 5.99 -0.31 29.67
N TRP A 247 6.86 -1.32 29.77
CA TRP A 247 6.56 -2.61 30.38
C TRP A 247 6.91 -2.59 31.85
N SER A 248 6.07 -3.14 32.74
CA SER A 248 6.42 -3.39 34.13
C SER A 248 7.55 -4.42 34.27
N SER A 249 8.15 -4.54 35.44
CA SER A 249 9.22 -5.52 35.68
C SER A 249 8.72 -6.95 35.47
N GLU A 250 7.50 -7.23 35.92
CA GLU A 250 6.87 -8.55 35.80
C GLU A 250 6.56 -8.88 34.34
N GLU A 251 6.05 -7.91 33.56
CA GLU A 251 5.79 -8.08 32.13
C GLU A 251 7.09 -8.30 31.34
N ARG A 252 8.17 -7.59 31.71
CA ARG A 252 9.49 -7.79 31.08
C ARG A 252 10.02 -9.19 31.31
N ASP A 253 9.95 -9.70 32.54
CA ASP A 253 10.38 -11.06 32.89
C ASP A 253 9.57 -12.11 32.14
N GLU A 254 8.26 -11.91 32.00
CA GLU A 254 7.38 -12.78 31.23
C GLU A 254 7.73 -12.77 29.73
N LEU A 255 7.85 -11.58 29.12
CA LEU A 255 8.22 -11.42 27.72
C LEU A 255 9.59 -12.01 27.39
N GLU A 256 10.58 -11.85 28.29
CA GLU A 256 11.88 -12.50 28.16
C GLU A 256 11.75 -14.04 28.20
N SER A 257 10.93 -14.58 29.10
CA SER A 257 10.69 -16.01 29.21
C SER A 257 10.01 -16.61 27.95
N MET A 258 9.19 -15.80 27.28
CA MET A 258 8.53 -16.12 26.02
C MET A 258 9.46 -15.91 24.80
N GLY A 259 10.67 -15.38 24.97
CA GLY A 259 11.61 -15.07 23.90
C GLY A 259 11.28 -13.79 23.11
N ARG A 260 10.35 -12.95 23.60
CA ARG A 260 9.87 -11.72 22.95
C ARG A 260 10.74 -10.50 23.28
N ARG A 261 12.05 -10.64 23.05
CA ARG A 261 13.02 -9.54 23.26
C ARG A 261 12.87 -8.43 22.21
N ASP A 262 12.27 -8.75 21.08
CA ASP A 262 11.92 -7.83 19.98
C ASP A 262 11.11 -6.60 20.45
N VAL A 263 10.28 -6.76 21.48
CA VAL A 263 9.42 -5.68 22.02
C VAL A 263 9.92 -5.05 23.32
N LEU A 264 11.11 -5.44 23.82
CA LEU A 264 11.68 -4.95 25.08
C LEU A 264 12.70 -3.83 24.90
N GLY A 265 13.14 -3.59 23.68
CA GLY A 265 14.13 -2.58 23.31
C GLY A 265 13.51 -1.32 22.70
N GLU A 266 14.32 -0.65 21.91
CA GLU A 266 13.88 0.46 21.08
C GLU A 266 13.04 -0.09 19.92
N MET A 267 11.83 0.46 19.81
CA MET A 267 10.88 0.09 18.78
C MET A 267 11.02 1.02 17.56
N PRO A 268 10.69 0.56 16.36
CA PRO A 268 10.83 1.37 15.15
C PRO A 268 9.93 2.61 15.16
N ARG A 269 10.24 3.56 14.29
CA ARG A 269 9.43 4.73 13.96
C ARG A 269 8.07 4.31 13.39
N TYR A 270 7.17 5.27 13.24
CA TYR A 270 5.95 5.23 12.43
C TYR A 270 4.82 4.33 12.96
N CYS A 271 4.68 4.23 14.31
CA CYS A 271 3.42 3.77 14.88
C CYS A 271 2.30 4.72 14.44
N HIS A 272 1.22 4.19 13.87
CA HIS A 272 0.18 5.05 13.29
C HIS A 272 -1.22 4.46 13.38
N PHE A 273 -2.23 5.34 13.25
CA PHE A 273 -3.64 4.96 13.22
C PHE A 273 -4.46 5.92 12.39
N ARG A 274 -5.67 5.49 12.02
CA ARG A 274 -6.75 6.31 11.50
C ARG A 274 -8.11 5.86 12.03
N PRO A 275 -9.13 6.74 11.99
CA PRO A 275 -10.51 6.30 12.16
C PRO A 275 -10.89 5.28 11.08
N GLU A 276 -11.60 4.21 11.48
CA GLU A 276 -12.05 3.15 10.56
C GLU A 276 -13.56 3.15 10.42
N GLY A 277 -14.03 2.99 9.17
CA GLY A 277 -15.44 3.00 8.82
C GLY A 277 -16.06 4.41 8.75
N GLY A 278 -17.37 4.51 8.63
CA GLY A 278 -18.08 5.78 8.53
C GLY A 278 -18.15 6.57 9.83
N ARG A 279 -18.79 7.76 9.82
CA ARG A 279 -18.89 8.68 10.97
C ARG A 279 -19.46 8.04 12.25
N GLY A 280 -20.30 7.00 12.13
CA GLY A 280 -20.87 6.28 13.28
C GLY A 280 -20.07 5.06 13.73
N SER A 281 -18.97 4.74 13.08
CA SER A 281 -18.14 3.59 13.45
C SER A 281 -17.32 3.91 14.70
N PRO A 282 -17.23 3.00 15.68
CA PRO A 282 -16.38 3.18 16.85
C PRO A 282 -14.96 2.65 16.63
N TYR A 283 -14.60 2.19 15.44
CA TYR A 283 -13.31 1.54 15.21
C TYR A 283 -12.22 2.52 14.80
N ILE A 284 -11.01 2.25 15.26
CA ILE A 284 -9.76 2.79 14.74
C ILE A 284 -8.94 1.65 14.14
N LEU A 285 -8.25 1.90 13.06
CA LEU A 285 -7.31 0.98 12.42
C LEU A 285 -5.91 1.45 12.75
N ALA A 286 -5.07 0.56 13.25
CA ALA A 286 -3.72 0.89 13.69
C ALA A 286 -2.69 -0.11 13.18
N LEU A 287 -1.47 0.37 12.99
CA LEU A 287 -0.34 -0.39 12.54
C LEU A 287 0.95 0.07 13.24
N TRP A 288 1.85 -0.91 13.41
CA TRP A 288 3.24 -0.65 13.76
C TRP A 288 4.11 -1.73 13.14
N GLU A 289 5.02 -1.34 12.27
CA GLU A 289 5.83 -2.29 11.52
C GLU A 289 7.11 -2.66 12.30
N TYR A 290 6.99 -3.58 13.24
CA TYR A 290 8.14 -4.08 13.99
C TYR A 290 8.52 -5.53 13.63
N HIS A 291 7.80 -6.14 12.70
CA HIS A 291 8.04 -7.52 12.27
C HIS A 291 8.99 -7.67 11.08
N GLY A 292 9.28 -6.64 10.34
CA GLY A 292 10.17 -6.45 9.20
C GLY A 292 10.95 -7.65 8.63
N GLN A 293 10.33 -8.85 8.58
CA GLN A 293 10.98 -10.07 8.11
C GLN A 293 10.61 -10.37 6.67
N VAL A 294 11.62 -10.58 5.84
CA VAL A 294 11.43 -11.14 4.50
C VAL A 294 10.94 -12.58 4.63
N LEU A 295 9.77 -12.85 4.06
CA LEU A 295 9.10 -14.16 4.11
C LEU A 295 8.59 -14.55 2.74
N GLU A 296 8.67 -15.85 2.43
CA GLU A 296 7.93 -16.41 1.30
C GLU A 296 6.43 -16.37 1.62
N PRO A 297 5.60 -15.82 0.73
CA PRO A 297 4.16 -15.72 0.96
C PRO A 297 3.50 -17.08 1.17
N HIS A 298 2.84 -17.25 2.32
CA HIS A 298 2.08 -18.45 2.64
C HIS A 298 0.79 -18.11 3.41
N TRP A 299 -0.18 -18.99 3.35
CA TRP A 299 -1.45 -18.85 4.04
C TRP A 299 -1.84 -20.13 4.78
N PRO A 300 -2.42 -20.04 6.00
CA PRO A 300 -2.81 -18.81 6.71
C PRO A 300 -1.58 -17.97 7.09
N LEU A 301 -1.82 -16.66 7.32
CA LEU A 301 -0.76 -15.74 7.76
C LEU A 301 -0.23 -16.14 9.13
N PRO A 302 1.06 -15.91 9.42
CA PRO A 302 1.61 -16.00 10.76
C PRO A 302 0.86 -15.08 11.73
N GLU A 303 0.55 -15.59 12.92
CA GLU A 303 -0.14 -14.85 13.97
C GLU A 303 0.86 -14.30 14.98
N ASP A 304 0.62 -13.07 15.46
CA ASP A 304 1.26 -12.53 16.64
C ASP A 304 0.20 -12.11 17.67
N PRO A 305 -0.07 -12.97 18.67
CA PRO A 305 -1.08 -12.68 19.70
C PRO A 305 -0.78 -11.42 20.53
N LEU A 306 0.49 -10.99 20.57
CA LEU A 306 0.92 -9.80 21.30
C LEU A 306 0.73 -8.52 20.51
N TYR A 307 0.54 -8.61 19.20
CA TYR A 307 0.46 -7.47 18.29
C TYR A 307 -0.54 -6.38 18.73
N PRO A 308 -1.79 -6.71 19.14
CA PRO A 308 -2.74 -5.70 19.60
C PRO A 308 -2.25 -4.92 20.82
N GLU A 309 -1.61 -5.59 21.78
CA GLU A 309 -1.10 -4.94 22.97
C GLU A 309 0.09 -4.03 22.67
N VAL A 310 1.04 -4.51 21.87
CA VAL A 310 2.21 -3.73 21.45
C VAL A 310 1.77 -2.46 20.73
N VAL A 311 0.86 -2.58 19.75
CA VAL A 311 0.35 -1.43 19.00
C VAL A 311 -0.41 -0.47 19.90
N MET A 312 -1.32 -0.96 20.76
CA MET A 312 -2.06 -0.09 21.69
C MET A 312 -1.11 0.70 22.60
N ARG A 313 -0.07 0.06 23.15
CA ARG A 313 0.93 0.72 23.99
C ARG A 313 1.71 1.78 23.22
N GLY A 314 2.10 1.49 21.98
CA GLY A 314 2.73 2.47 21.09
C GLY A 314 1.85 3.69 20.83
N LEU A 315 0.57 3.47 20.57
CA LEU A 315 -0.39 4.57 20.36
C LEU A 315 -0.53 5.47 21.60
N THR A 316 -0.41 4.93 22.82
CA THR A 316 -0.54 5.74 24.05
C THR A 316 0.58 6.76 24.22
N THR A 317 1.70 6.61 23.54
CA THR A 317 2.82 7.58 23.55
C THR A 317 2.36 8.93 23.01
N PHE A 318 1.60 8.92 21.93
CA PHE A 318 1.18 10.17 21.27
C PHE A 318 -0.32 10.47 21.34
N VAL A 319 -1.14 9.50 21.80
CA VAL A 319 -2.57 9.68 22.11
C VAL A 319 -2.84 9.21 23.54
N PRO A 320 -2.50 10.05 24.56
CA PRO A 320 -2.55 9.64 25.98
C PRO A 320 -3.91 9.13 26.44
N GLY A 321 -5.01 9.61 25.85
CA GLY A 321 -6.36 9.14 26.16
C GLY A 321 -6.58 7.65 25.94
N LEU A 322 -5.81 7.02 25.04
CA LEU A 322 -5.87 5.57 24.78
C LEU A 322 -5.29 4.74 25.95
N ALA A 323 -4.56 5.35 26.88
CA ALA A 323 -4.11 4.66 28.11
C ALA A 323 -5.26 4.10 28.96
N ALA A 324 -6.49 4.60 28.76
CA ALA A 324 -7.69 4.03 29.39
C ALA A 324 -7.97 2.57 28.98
N TYR A 325 -7.36 2.10 27.90
CA TYR A 325 -7.48 0.72 27.42
C TYR A 325 -6.31 -0.19 27.86
N ARG A 326 -5.31 0.34 28.58
CA ARG A 326 -4.07 -0.40 28.89
C ARG A 326 -4.32 -1.65 29.74
N ASP A 327 -5.17 -1.54 30.79
CA ASP A 327 -5.46 -2.67 31.69
C ASP A 327 -6.43 -3.69 31.09
N ARG A 328 -7.18 -3.27 30.09
CA ARG A 328 -8.15 -4.11 29.40
C ARG A 328 -8.29 -3.67 27.96
N LEU A 329 -7.59 -4.36 27.08
CA LEU A 329 -7.70 -4.10 25.63
C LEU A 329 -9.15 -4.17 25.18
N PRO A 330 -9.57 -3.25 24.28
CA PRO A 330 -10.88 -3.32 23.69
C PRO A 330 -10.97 -4.50 22.71
N GLU A 331 -12.18 -4.80 22.27
CA GLU A 331 -12.38 -5.73 21.15
C GLU A 331 -11.49 -5.33 19.98
N SER A 332 -10.71 -6.29 19.47
CA SER A 332 -9.73 -6.07 18.41
C SER A 332 -9.75 -7.17 17.38
N PHE A 333 -9.41 -6.83 16.15
CA PHE A 333 -9.30 -7.74 15.02
C PHE A 333 -7.95 -7.53 14.36
N VAL A 334 -7.11 -8.57 14.36
CA VAL A 334 -5.80 -8.56 13.67
C VAL A 334 -5.99 -9.15 12.28
N ASP A 335 -5.39 -8.49 11.31
CA ASP A 335 -5.32 -8.93 9.93
C ASP A 335 -3.98 -8.49 9.33
N GLY A 336 -3.69 -8.89 8.09
CA GLY A 336 -2.43 -8.53 7.46
C GLY A 336 -2.31 -9.01 6.03
N GLY A 337 -1.17 -8.69 5.43
CA GLY A 337 -0.87 -9.09 4.07
C GLY A 337 0.62 -8.98 3.75
N TYR A 338 1.01 -9.57 2.64
CA TYR A 338 2.38 -9.49 2.16
C TYR A 338 2.57 -8.24 1.31
N TYR A 339 3.56 -7.42 1.66
CA TYR A 339 4.05 -6.32 0.86
C TYR A 339 5.14 -6.83 -0.08
N THR A 340 4.86 -6.85 -1.36
CA THR A 340 5.83 -7.24 -2.39
C THR A 340 6.59 -6.01 -2.84
N LYS A 341 7.89 -6.02 -2.63
CA LYS A 341 8.78 -4.85 -2.68
C LYS A 341 9.96 -5.07 -3.60
N THR A 342 10.46 -3.99 -4.16
CA THR A 342 11.84 -3.84 -4.62
C THR A 342 12.70 -3.26 -3.51
N THR A 343 14.02 -3.34 -3.61
CA THR A 343 14.95 -2.82 -2.60
C THR A 343 14.74 -1.34 -2.29
N GLU A 344 14.53 -0.53 -3.32
CA GLU A 344 14.30 0.92 -3.22
C GLU A 344 12.81 1.29 -3.06
N ASN A 345 11.96 0.28 -2.86
CA ASN A 345 10.52 0.45 -2.66
C ASN A 345 9.80 1.18 -3.81
N ARG A 346 10.21 0.92 -5.05
CA ARG A 346 9.64 1.51 -6.26
C ARG A 346 9.01 0.43 -7.14
N PRO A 347 7.77 0.59 -7.59
CA PRO A 347 7.08 -0.38 -8.43
C PRO A 347 7.81 -0.74 -9.71
N LEU A 348 7.43 -1.90 -10.28
CA LEU A 348 7.77 -2.34 -11.63
C LEU A 348 6.52 -2.25 -12.50
N ILE A 349 6.54 -1.30 -13.47
CA ILE A 349 5.40 -1.00 -14.33
C ILE A 349 5.89 -0.83 -15.77
N GLY A 350 5.38 -1.65 -16.69
CA GLY A 350 5.68 -1.52 -18.11
C GLY A 350 6.29 -2.78 -18.72
N PRO A 351 6.83 -2.68 -19.95
CA PRO A 351 7.37 -3.82 -20.69
C PRO A 351 8.63 -4.41 -20.06
N THR A 352 8.86 -5.68 -20.35
CA THR A 352 10.11 -6.39 -20.04
C THR A 352 10.95 -6.59 -21.30
N ALA A 353 12.09 -7.29 -21.18
CA ALA A 353 12.87 -7.73 -22.33
C ALA A 353 12.19 -8.85 -23.14
N ILE A 354 11.17 -9.50 -22.58
CA ILE A 354 10.38 -10.54 -23.26
C ILE A 354 9.25 -9.84 -24.04
N GLU A 355 9.19 -10.09 -25.35
CA GLU A 355 8.22 -9.47 -26.25
C GLU A 355 6.78 -9.68 -25.76
N GLY A 356 6.00 -8.60 -25.66
CA GLY A 356 4.61 -8.60 -25.22
C GLY A 356 4.39 -8.89 -23.74
N LEU A 357 5.43 -9.10 -22.94
CA LEU A 357 5.31 -9.31 -21.48
C LEU A 357 5.50 -7.99 -20.72
N HIS A 358 4.51 -7.66 -19.89
CA HIS A 358 4.48 -6.46 -19.06
C HIS A 358 4.36 -6.81 -17.57
N LEU A 359 4.88 -5.94 -16.72
CA LEU A 359 4.77 -6.04 -15.27
C LEU A 359 3.88 -4.93 -14.71
N LEU A 360 3.14 -5.27 -13.66
CA LEU A 360 2.41 -4.33 -12.80
C LEU A 360 2.50 -4.86 -11.36
N THR A 361 3.63 -4.62 -10.70
CA THR A 361 3.99 -5.28 -9.44
C THR A 361 4.96 -4.47 -8.59
N GLY A 362 5.34 -5.03 -7.42
CA GLY A 362 6.28 -4.36 -6.51
C GLY A 362 5.66 -3.14 -5.83
N MET A 363 4.35 -3.19 -5.54
CA MET A 363 3.58 -2.06 -5.02
C MET A 363 3.77 -1.82 -3.53
N SER A 364 4.60 -2.63 -2.85
CA SER A 364 4.87 -2.48 -1.43
C SER A 364 3.58 -2.36 -0.57
N GLY A 365 3.58 -1.50 0.45
CA GLY A 365 2.43 -1.17 1.29
C GLY A 365 1.47 -0.15 0.69
N PHE A 366 1.74 0.37 -0.50
CA PHE A 366 0.94 1.42 -1.12
C PHE A 366 0.20 0.97 -2.40
N GLY A 367 -0.03 -0.33 -2.56
CA GLY A 367 -0.67 -0.89 -3.75
C GLY A 367 -2.06 -0.33 -4.05
N VAL A 368 -2.89 -0.09 -3.04
CA VAL A 368 -4.20 0.56 -3.20
C VAL A 368 -4.03 2.01 -3.61
N MET A 369 -3.14 2.75 -2.93
CA MET A 369 -2.85 4.16 -3.19
C MET A 369 -2.40 4.41 -4.62
N VAL A 370 -1.54 3.55 -5.16
CA VAL A 370 -0.94 3.72 -6.48
C VAL A 370 -1.75 3.06 -7.61
N SER A 371 -2.76 2.25 -7.26
CA SER A 371 -3.43 1.32 -8.21
C SER A 371 -3.93 2.00 -9.47
N ALA A 372 -4.54 3.17 -9.36
CA ALA A 372 -5.11 3.88 -10.52
C ALA A 372 -4.01 4.48 -11.41
N GLY A 373 -3.04 5.19 -10.85
CA GLY A 373 -1.93 5.77 -11.62
C GLY A 373 -1.00 4.73 -12.23
N ALA A 374 -0.73 3.64 -11.50
CA ALA A 374 0.07 2.53 -12.01
C ALA A 374 -0.62 1.80 -13.17
N ALA A 375 -1.93 1.61 -13.06
CA ALA A 375 -2.73 1.00 -14.13
C ALA A 375 -2.87 1.92 -15.37
N ASP A 376 -3.03 3.24 -15.17
CA ASP A 376 -3.00 4.22 -16.27
C ASP A 376 -1.65 4.18 -17.00
N LEU A 377 -0.54 4.17 -16.24
CA LEU A 377 0.80 4.07 -16.81
C LEU A 377 1.00 2.75 -17.58
N LEU A 378 0.59 1.61 -17.00
CA LEU A 378 0.66 0.32 -17.67
C LEU A 378 -0.18 0.31 -18.96
N ALA A 379 -1.43 0.80 -18.88
CA ALA A 379 -2.31 0.82 -20.06
C ALA A 379 -1.69 1.62 -21.20
N ARG A 380 -1.07 2.78 -20.91
CA ARG A 380 -0.33 3.57 -21.90
C ARG A 380 0.81 2.80 -22.56
N HIS A 381 1.57 2.02 -21.79
CA HIS A 381 2.60 1.13 -22.33
C HIS A 381 2.03 0.08 -23.27
N VAL A 382 0.92 -0.58 -22.87
CA VAL A 382 0.31 -1.67 -23.64
C VAL A 382 -0.28 -1.17 -24.95
N VAL A 383 -0.96 -0.01 -24.93
CA VAL A 383 -1.63 0.53 -26.15
C VAL A 383 -0.72 1.47 -26.97
N GLY A 384 0.50 1.74 -26.51
CA GLY A 384 1.43 2.64 -27.20
C GLY A 384 1.02 4.12 -27.13
N ALA A 385 0.35 4.55 -26.07
CA ALA A 385 -0.01 5.95 -25.84
C ALA A 385 1.17 6.79 -25.33
N GLU A 386 1.02 8.12 -25.31
CA GLU A 386 2.03 9.04 -24.76
C GLU A 386 2.32 8.74 -23.30
N LEU A 387 3.59 8.62 -22.96
CA LEU A 387 4.08 8.31 -21.61
C LEU A 387 4.48 9.58 -20.86
N PRO A 388 4.20 9.66 -19.55
CA PRO A 388 4.70 10.74 -18.72
C PRO A 388 6.23 10.67 -18.56
N ASP A 389 6.87 11.79 -18.23
CA ASP A 389 8.34 11.93 -18.11
C ASP A 389 8.94 11.01 -17.04
N TYR A 390 8.17 10.63 -16.04
CA TYR A 390 8.59 9.74 -14.97
C TYR A 390 8.51 8.23 -15.32
N SER A 391 7.96 7.86 -16.47
CA SER A 391 7.64 6.45 -16.82
C SER A 391 8.84 5.53 -16.76
N SER A 392 10.02 5.98 -17.24
CA SER A 392 11.24 5.19 -17.27
C SER A 392 11.73 4.75 -15.89
N ALA A 393 11.41 5.51 -14.84
CA ALA A 393 11.78 5.19 -13.47
C ALA A 393 11.10 3.92 -12.92
N PHE A 394 10.06 3.41 -13.59
CA PHE A 394 9.30 2.22 -13.18
C PHE A 394 9.59 0.99 -14.02
N LEU A 395 10.43 1.10 -15.05
CA LEU A 395 10.80 -0.04 -15.89
C LEU A 395 11.74 -1.02 -15.16
N LEU A 396 11.60 -2.30 -15.47
CA LEU A 396 12.54 -3.33 -14.97
C LEU A 396 13.96 -3.06 -15.45
N SER A 397 14.14 -2.53 -16.67
CA SER A 397 15.45 -2.21 -17.26
C SER A 397 16.27 -1.17 -16.50
N ARG A 398 15.69 -0.47 -15.50
CA ARG A 398 16.48 0.39 -14.61
C ARG A 398 17.58 -0.36 -13.85
N TYR A 399 17.40 -1.65 -13.64
CA TYR A 399 18.41 -2.51 -12.99
C TYR A 399 19.55 -2.95 -13.95
N ASP A 400 19.43 -2.67 -15.24
CA ASP A 400 20.51 -2.89 -16.21
C ASP A 400 21.55 -1.76 -16.16
N ASP A 401 21.23 -0.63 -15.49
CA ASP A 401 22.09 0.52 -15.32
C ASP A 401 22.97 0.40 -14.05
N PRO A 402 24.29 0.23 -14.18
CA PRO A 402 25.19 0.14 -13.03
C PRO A 402 25.23 1.41 -12.16
N GLU A 403 24.99 2.60 -12.75
CA GLU A 403 24.96 3.86 -12.00
C GLU A 403 23.71 3.92 -11.14
N TYR A 404 22.57 3.44 -11.66
CA TYR A 404 21.34 3.29 -10.88
C TYR A 404 21.54 2.36 -9.69
N LEU A 405 22.14 1.18 -9.92
CA LEU A 405 22.40 0.19 -8.86
C LEU A 405 23.35 0.73 -7.79
N ALA A 406 24.39 1.48 -8.19
CA ALA A 406 25.33 2.08 -7.26
C ALA A 406 24.73 3.24 -6.43
N GLY A 407 23.69 3.88 -6.95
CA GLY A 407 22.98 5.00 -6.33
C GLY A 407 21.71 4.63 -5.59
N LEU A 408 21.41 3.33 -5.41
CA LEU A 408 20.20 2.90 -4.69
C LEU A 408 20.22 3.39 -3.23
N ASP A 409 19.31 4.28 -2.92
CA ASP A 409 19.09 4.79 -1.56
C ASP A 409 17.89 4.07 -0.93
N VAL A 410 18.18 3.10 -0.09
CA VAL A 410 17.16 2.31 0.63
C VAL A 410 16.46 3.16 1.70
N ALA A 411 17.17 4.16 2.26
CA ALA A 411 16.61 5.02 3.30
C ALA A 411 15.53 5.98 2.76
N ALA A 412 15.56 6.31 1.48
CA ALA A 412 14.59 7.18 0.81
C ALA A 412 13.39 6.42 0.23
N SER A 413 12.97 5.31 0.84
CA SER A 413 11.91 4.45 0.30
C SER A 413 10.51 5.07 0.37
N GLY A 414 10.28 6.04 1.27
CA GLY A 414 8.97 6.67 1.48
C GLY A 414 7.91 5.76 2.10
N GLN A 415 8.30 4.58 2.59
CA GLN A 415 7.39 3.70 3.34
C GLN A 415 7.35 4.12 4.81
N LEU A 416 6.16 4.02 5.41
CA LEU A 416 5.95 4.22 6.85
C LEU A 416 6.22 2.93 7.59
#